data_f457dc06532dd5e288d5e407e5cd622c
#
_entry.id   f457dc06532dd5e288d5e407e5cd622c
#
_cell.length_a   1.000
_cell.length_b   1.000
_cell.length_c   1.000
_cell.angle_alpha   90.00
_cell.angle_beta   90.00
_cell.angle_gamma   90.00
#
_symmetry.space_group_name_H-M   'P 1'
#
loop_
_entity.id
_entity.type
_entity.pdbx_description
1 polymer ?
#
loop_
_entity_poly.entity_id
_entity_poly.type
_entity_poly.pdbx_seq_one_letter_code
_entity_poly.pdbx_strand_id
1 'polypeptide(L)'
;MTLQLFAHPFSSYCQKALIALYENDIPFVFRMLSPDEPANGEEFARLWPIRRFPILVEDGRTILEASIIIEYLQVAHSGPVTLIPQDPAAAIEVRMLDRFFDNYVMTPQGRCVFDALRAPEARDPQGVAEARAMLDTAYAWLDERMADREWAAGAGFSLADCAAAPSLFYADWTHEIPARFAHLRAYRARLLARPSFARAVDEARPFRAYFPLGAPDRD
;
A
#
# COMPACT_ATOMS: atom_id res chain seq x y z
N MET A 1 2.60 3.30 -26.84
CA MET A 1 2.60 2.36 -25.71
C MET A 1 1.76 2.98 -24.62
N THR A 2 0.73 2.32 -24.15
CA THR A 2 -0.19 2.90 -23.16
C THR A 2 -0.24 1.98 -21.95
N LEU A 3 0.30 2.45 -20.81
CA LEU A 3 0.17 1.79 -19.53
C LEU A 3 -1.29 1.89 -19.06
N GLN A 4 -1.88 0.78 -18.64
CA GLN A 4 -3.22 0.71 -18.07
C GLN A 4 -3.14 0.07 -16.68
N LEU A 5 -3.62 0.79 -15.66
CA LEU A 5 -3.65 0.29 -14.28
C LEU A 5 -5.09 -0.04 -13.91
N PHE A 6 -5.41 -1.32 -13.73
CA PHE A 6 -6.69 -1.78 -13.18
C PHE A 6 -6.61 -1.74 -11.66
N ALA A 7 -7.35 -0.81 -11.06
CA ALA A 7 -7.20 -0.46 -9.66
C ALA A 7 -8.47 0.13 -9.06
N HIS A 8 -8.48 0.24 -7.73
CA HIS A 8 -9.44 1.06 -6.99
C HIS A 8 -8.67 1.99 -6.04
N PRO A 9 -8.96 3.31 -6.00
CA PRO A 9 -8.17 4.29 -5.23
C PRO A 9 -8.15 4.00 -3.73
N PHE A 10 -9.19 3.35 -3.19
CA PHE A 10 -9.29 3.02 -1.77
C PHE A 10 -8.53 1.73 -1.37
N SER A 11 -7.90 1.06 -2.32
CA SER A 11 -7.10 -0.14 -2.04
C SER A 11 -5.66 0.24 -1.70
N SER A 12 -5.17 -0.23 -0.55
CA SER A 12 -3.79 -0.03 -0.10
C SER A 12 -2.74 -0.49 -1.11
N TYR A 13 -2.92 -1.67 -1.71
CA TYR A 13 -2.01 -2.19 -2.72
C TYR A 13 -2.07 -1.41 -4.03
N CYS A 14 -3.24 -0.82 -4.37
CA CYS A 14 -3.33 0.09 -5.52
C CYS A 14 -2.60 1.41 -5.22
N GLN A 15 -2.78 1.97 -4.03
CA GLN A 15 -2.05 3.17 -3.61
C GLN A 15 -0.54 2.97 -3.64
N LYS A 16 -0.04 1.80 -3.21
CA LYS A 16 1.38 1.42 -3.29
C LYS A 16 1.92 1.56 -4.73
N ALA A 17 1.20 1.06 -5.73
CA ALA A 17 1.58 1.18 -7.14
C ALA A 17 1.40 2.61 -7.67
N LEU A 18 0.32 3.30 -7.28
CA LEU A 18 0.04 4.68 -7.66
C LEU A 18 1.13 5.64 -7.17
N ILE A 19 1.64 5.47 -5.95
CA ILE A 19 2.74 6.28 -5.42
C ILE A 19 3.96 6.18 -6.35
N ALA A 20 4.33 4.99 -6.79
CA ALA A 20 5.47 4.80 -7.69
C ALA A 20 5.28 5.48 -9.05
N LEU A 21 4.06 5.42 -9.60
CA LEU A 21 3.69 6.09 -10.83
C LEU A 21 3.77 7.62 -10.67
N TYR A 22 3.26 8.16 -9.55
CA TYR A 22 3.28 9.60 -9.25
C TYR A 22 4.68 10.12 -8.94
N GLU A 23 5.52 9.36 -8.21
CA GLU A 23 6.90 9.73 -7.91
C GLU A 23 7.75 9.92 -9.18
N ASN A 24 7.41 9.21 -10.23
CA ASN A 24 8.19 9.19 -11.46
C ASN A 24 7.45 9.83 -12.65
N ASP A 25 6.34 10.52 -12.40
CA ASP A 25 5.52 11.21 -13.42
C ASP A 25 5.19 10.31 -14.62
N ILE A 26 5.01 8.99 -14.37
CA ILE A 26 4.74 8.00 -15.42
C ILE A 26 3.27 8.12 -15.85
N PRO A 27 2.98 8.44 -17.12
CA PRO A 27 1.61 8.55 -17.62
C PRO A 27 0.96 7.16 -17.76
N PHE A 28 -0.28 7.02 -17.30
CA PHE A 28 -1.06 5.81 -17.41
C PHE A 28 -2.56 6.11 -17.54
N VAL A 29 -3.31 5.13 -18.04
CA VAL A 29 -4.77 5.13 -18.03
C VAL A 29 -5.25 4.39 -16.79
N PHE A 30 -6.01 5.07 -15.94
CA PHE A 30 -6.63 4.46 -14.77
C PHE A 30 -7.90 3.71 -15.20
N ARG A 31 -7.92 2.39 -15.01
CA ARG A 31 -9.04 1.49 -15.30
C ARG A 31 -9.74 1.17 -13.97
N MET A 32 -10.71 2.01 -13.63
CA MET A 32 -11.45 1.91 -12.36
C MET A 32 -12.15 0.56 -12.22
N LEU A 33 -11.92 -0.13 -11.10
CA LEU A 33 -12.62 -1.35 -10.73
C LEU A 33 -13.78 -0.99 -9.80
N SER A 34 -14.93 -0.67 -10.38
CA SER A 34 -16.15 -0.32 -9.67
C SER A 34 -17.37 -0.94 -10.35
N PRO A 35 -18.51 -1.05 -9.67
CA PRO A 35 -19.78 -1.47 -10.29
C PRO A 35 -20.23 -0.58 -11.46
N ASP A 36 -19.81 0.69 -11.46
CA ASP A 36 -20.17 1.66 -12.50
C ASP A 36 -19.38 1.46 -13.80
N GLU A 37 -18.29 0.68 -13.74
CA GLU A 37 -17.40 0.38 -14.87
C GLU A 37 -17.29 -1.15 -15.11
N PRO A 38 -18.41 -1.84 -15.42
CA PRO A 38 -18.45 -3.30 -15.49
C PRO A 38 -17.50 -3.88 -16.54
N ALA A 39 -17.28 -3.19 -17.65
CA ALA A 39 -16.36 -3.61 -18.70
C ALA A 39 -14.91 -3.75 -18.19
N ASN A 40 -14.47 -2.85 -17.30
CA ASN A 40 -13.13 -2.95 -16.66
C ASN A 40 -13.06 -4.21 -15.77
N GLY A 41 -14.13 -4.50 -15.02
CA GLY A 41 -14.22 -5.70 -14.17
C GLY A 41 -14.19 -7.00 -14.96
N GLU A 42 -14.87 -7.06 -16.11
CA GLU A 42 -14.87 -8.22 -17.02
C GLU A 42 -13.48 -8.45 -17.64
N GLU A 43 -12.84 -7.39 -18.13
CA GLU A 43 -11.49 -7.46 -18.68
C GLU A 43 -10.49 -7.90 -17.63
N PHE A 44 -10.51 -7.28 -16.45
CA PHE A 44 -9.67 -7.64 -15.30
C PHE A 44 -9.80 -9.13 -14.93
N ALA A 45 -11.03 -9.65 -14.86
CA ALA A 45 -11.28 -11.05 -14.51
C ALA A 45 -10.71 -12.04 -15.55
N ARG A 46 -10.67 -11.65 -16.83
CA ARG A 46 -10.02 -12.44 -17.90
C ARG A 46 -8.49 -12.39 -17.81
N LEU A 47 -7.93 -11.22 -17.50
CA LEU A 47 -6.49 -11.02 -17.36
C LEU A 47 -5.92 -11.70 -16.12
N TRP A 48 -6.69 -11.69 -15.01
CA TRP A 48 -6.25 -12.25 -13.72
C TRP A 48 -7.38 -12.99 -12.99
N PRO A 49 -7.53 -14.31 -13.19
CA PRO A 49 -8.60 -15.09 -12.58
C PRO A 49 -8.62 -15.09 -11.04
N ILE A 50 -7.49 -14.85 -10.37
CA ILE A 50 -7.41 -14.72 -8.91
C ILE A 50 -8.09 -13.41 -8.41
N ARG A 51 -8.30 -12.43 -9.31
CA ARG A 51 -9.01 -11.18 -9.03
C ARG A 51 -8.41 -10.38 -7.87
N ARG A 52 -7.07 -10.36 -7.76
CA ARG A 52 -6.34 -9.45 -6.87
C ARG A 52 -5.84 -8.26 -7.68
N PHE A 53 -6.08 -7.06 -7.18
CA PHE A 53 -5.65 -5.82 -7.81
C PHE A 53 -4.65 -5.07 -6.89
N PRO A 54 -3.78 -4.21 -7.46
CA PRO A 54 -3.75 -3.76 -8.85
C PRO A 54 -3.14 -4.80 -9.82
N ILE A 55 -3.47 -4.64 -11.11
CA ILE A 55 -2.67 -5.17 -12.22
C ILE A 55 -2.29 -4.05 -13.16
N LEU A 56 -1.11 -4.13 -13.77
CA LEU A 56 -0.66 -3.21 -14.80
C LEU A 56 -0.64 -3.94 -16.14
N VAL A 57 -1.12 -3.29 -17.18
CA VAL A 57 -1.10 -3.83 -18.55
C VAL A 57 -0.35 -2.88 -19.45
N GLU A 58 0.63 -3.40 -20.19
CA GLU A 58 1.37 -2.68 -21.21
C GLU A 58 1.58 -3.57 -22.43
N ASP A 59 1.16 -3.10 -23.61
CA ASP A 59 1.33 -3.78 -24.90
C ASP A 59 0.90 -5.27 -24.87
N GLY A 60 -0.20 -5.56 -24.17
CA GLY A 60 -0.74 -6.93 -24.03
C GLY A 60 -0.05 -7.78 -22.94
N ARG A 61 1.00 -7.28 -22.31
CA ARG A 61 1.64 -7.92 -21.17
C ARG A 61 0.95 -7.52 -19.88
N THR A 62 0.54 -8.48 -19.08
CA THR A 62 -0.02 -8.24 -17.73
C THR A 62 1.07 -8.41 -16.68
N ILE A 63 1.26 -7.38 -15.86
CA ILE A 63 2.19 -7.36 -14.74
C ILE A 63 1.35 -7.42 -13.45
N LEU A 64 1.63 -8.41 -12.62
CA LEU A 64 0.89 -8.75 -11.41
C LEU A 64 1.71 -8.41 -10.17
N GLU A 65 1.04 -8.26 -9.02
CA GLU A 65 1.63 -7.92 -7.73
C GLU A 65 2.16 -6.47 -7.65
N ALA A 66 1.69 -5.70 -6.67
CA ALA A 66 2.05 -4.28 -6.54
C ALA A 66 3.56 -4.04 -6.49
N SER A 67 4.31 -4.88 -5.74
CA SER A 67 5.77 -4.78 -5.69
C SER A 67 6.43 -5.05 -7.03
N ILE A 68 5.93 -6.06 -7.78
CA ILE A 68 6.46 -6.41 -9.12
C ILE A 68 6.11 -5.31 -10.13
N ILE A 69 4.94 -4.69 -10.01
CA ILE A 69 4.59 -3.51 -10.83
C ILE A 69 5.63 -2.41 -10.61
N ILE A 70 6.01 -2.11 -9.37
CA ILE A 70 7.02 -1.09 -9.06
C ILE A 70 8.40 -1.48 -9.60
N GLU A 71 8.81 -2.74 -9.46
CA GLU A 71 10.07 -3.25 -10.04
C GLU A 71 10.05 -3.15 -11.57
N TYR A 72 8.93 -3.48 -12.20
CA TYR A 72 8.75 -3.33 -13.64
C TYR A 72 8.88 -1.87 -14.09
N LEU A 73 8.20 -0.94 -13.40
CA LEU A 73 8.29 0.49 -13.68
C LEU A 73 9.73 1.01 -13.57
N GLN A 74 10.47 0.58 -12.54
CA GLN A 74 11.89 0.93 -12.37
C GLN A 74 12.76 0.50 -13.55
N VAL A 75 12.46 -0.66 -14.17
CA VAL A 75 13.25 -1.21 -15.29
C VAL A 75 12.82 -0.62 -16.64
N ALA A 76 11.50 -0.49 -16.86
CA ALA A 76 10.94 -0.13 -18.15
C ALA A 76 10.65 1.38 -18.30
N HIS A 77 10.41 2.09 -17.21
CA HIS A 77 9.98 3.48 -17.15
C HIS A 77 10.76 4.26 -16.10
N SER A 78 12.06 4.45 -16.33
CA SER A 78 12.90 5.22 -15.40
C SER A 78 12.40 6.66 -15.23
N GLY A 79 12.40 7.14 -13.99
CA GLY A 79 12.02 8.50 -13.63
C GLY A 79 13.01 9.14 -12.66
N PRO A 80 12.67 10.29 -12.07
CA PRO A 80 13.56 11.03 -11.18
C PRO A 80 13.85 10.31 -9.86
N VAL A 81 12.98 9.38 -9.42
CA VAL A 81 13.11 8.69 -8.14
C VAL A 81 13.48 7.23 -8.36
N THR A 82 14.67 6.84 -7.89
CA THR A 82 15.12 5.44 -7.90
C THR A 82 14.51 4.71 -6.69
N LEU A 83 13.47 3.91 -6.94
CA LEU A 83 12.73 3.20 -5.89
C LEU A 83 13.44 1.95 -5.37
N ILE A 84 14.34 1.37 -6.17
CA ILE A 84 15.17 0.22 -5.80
C ILE A 84 16.61 0.57 -6.07
N PRO A 85 17.47 0.63 -5.03
CA PRO A 85 18.89 0.96 -5.19
C PRO A 85 19.60 0.00 -6.14
N GLN A 86 20.63 0.50 -6.83
CA GLN A 86 21.48 -0.34 -7.69
C GLN A 86 22.42 -1.26 -6.88
N ASP A 87 22.81 -0.82 -5.67
CA ASP A 87 23.59 -1.67 -4.76
C ASP A 87 22.76 -2.88 -4.32
N PRO A 88 23.24 -4.12 -4.56
CA PRO A 88 22.46 -5.33 -4.26
C PRO A 88 22.11 -5.48 -2.77
N ALA A 89 22.99 -5.08 -1.85
CA ALA A 89 22.73 -5.18 -0.42
C ALA A 89 21.63 -4.20 0.02
N ALA A 90 21.69 -2.96 -0.45
CA ALA A 90 20.63 -1.97 -0.21
C ALA A 90 19.31 -2.39 -0.87
N ALA A 91 19.34 -2.96 -2.07
CA ALA A 91 18.14 -3.47 -2.75
C ALA A 91 17.47 -4.61 -1.98
N ILE A 92 18.26 -5.51 -1.36
CA ILE A 92 17.73 -6.58 -0.49
C ILE A 92 17.05 -5.97 0.74
N GLU A 93 17.63 -4.96 1.36
CA GLU A 93 17.02 -4.28 2.51
C GLU A 93 15.69 -3.63 2.14
N VAL A 94 15.63 -2.92 1.01
CA VAL A 94 14.39 -2.32 0.48
C VAL A 94 13.31 -3.38 0.25
N ARG A 95 13.65 -4.50 -0.39
CA ARG A 95 12.71 -5.60 -0.63
C ARG A 95 12.26 -6.31 0.64
N MET A 96 13.16 -6.47 1.62
CA MET A 96 12.82 -7.02 2.92
C MET A 96 11.79 -6.14 3.63
N LEU A 97 11.98 -4.83 3.61
CA LEU A 97 11.05 -3.88 4.21
C LEU A 97 9.71 -3.83 3.47
N ASP A 98 9.72 -3.90 2.15
CA ASP A 98 8.51 -4.05 1.35
C ASP A 98 7.69 -5.28 1.81
N ARG A 99 8.35 -6.45 1.98
CA ARG A 99 7.68 -7.64 2.53
C ARG A 99 7.27 -7.48 3.98
N PHE A 100 8.04 -6.73 4.78
CA PHE A 100 7.68 -6.44 6.16
C PHE A 100 6.35 -5.69 6.23
N PHE A 101 6.19 -4.62 5.47
CA PHE A 101 4.95 -3.84 5.46
C PHE A 101 3.77 -4.66 4.94
N ASP A 102 3.94 -5.43 3.88
CA ASP A 102 2.88 -6.28 3.33
C ASP A 102 2.46 -7.38 4.32
N ASN A 103 3.43 -8.07 4.95
CA ASN A 103 3.15 -9.27 5.74
C ASN A 103 2.85 -8.98 7.22
N TYR A 104 3.51 -7.98 7.82
CA TYR A 104 3.44 -7.75 9.27
C TYR A 104 2.66 -6.48 9.64
N VAL A 105 2.30 -5.64 8.67
CA VAL A 105 1.43 -4.48 8.87
C VAL A 105 0.12 -4.65 8.09
N MET A 106 0.19 -4.81 6.76
CA MET A 106 -1.02 -4.87 5.93
C MET A 106 -1.82 -6.17 6.11
N THR A 107 -1.15 -7.32 6.23
CA THR A 107 -1.85 -8.60 6.43
C THR A 107 -2.64 -8.63 7.75
N PRO A 108 -2.07 -8.30 8.93
CA PRO A 108 -2.85 -8.25 10.16
C PRO A 108 -3.92 -7.15 10.15
N GLN A 109 -3.65 -5.99 9.57
CA GLN A 109 -4.66 -4.94 9.35
C GLN A 109 -5.83 -5.49 8.52
N GLY A 110 -5.53 -6.14 7.40
CA GLY A 110 -6.53 -6.76 6.53
C GLY A 110 -7.36 -7.84 7.24
N ARG A 111 -6.75 -8.64 8.15
CA ARG A 111 -7.46 -9.63 8.95
C ARG A 111 -8.58 -8.98 9.78
N CYS A 112 -8.30 -7.86 10.42
CA CYS A 112 -9.31 -7.11 11.19
C CYS A 112 -10.43 -6.58 10.29
N VAL A 113 -10.07 -6.01 9.13
CA VAL A 113 -11.03 -5.45 8.16
C VAL A 113 -11.92 -6.53 7.57
N PHE A 114 -11.34 -7.65 7.13
CA PHE A 114 -12.13 -8.75 6.54
C PHE A 114 -13.00 -9.46 7.58
N ASP A 115 -12.59 -9.52 8.84
CA ASP A 115 -13.43 -10.04 9.91
C ASP A 115 -14.67 -9.18 10.12
N ALA A 116 -14.52 -7.85 10.07
CA ALA A 116 -15.65 -6.92 10.19
C ALA A 116 -16.69 -7.06 9.07
N LEU A 117 -16.30 -7.58 7.90
CA LEU A 117 -17.20 -7.86 6.76
C LEU A 117 -17.95 -9.20 6.89
N ARG A 118 -17.57 -10.04 7.84
CA ARG A 118 -18.28 -11.32 8.07
C ARG A 118 -19.59 -11.10 8.80
N ALA A 119 -20.53 -12.03 8.61
CA ALA A 119 -21.71 -12.12 9.47
C ALA A 119 -21.27 -12.26 10.94
N PRO A 120 -22.00 -11.68 11.90
CA PRO A 120 -21.59 -11.66 13.31
C PRO A 120 -21.21 -13.03 13.89
N GLU A 121 -21.93 -14.09 13.52
CA GLU A 121 -21.71 -15.48 13.96
C GLU A 121 -20.48 -16.14 13.32
N ALA A 122 -19.96 -15.59 12.24
CA ALA A 122 -18.77 -16.06 11.53
C ALA A 122 -17.48 -15.29 11.87
N ARG A 123 -17.57 -14.32 12.78
CA ARG A 123 -16.42 -13.51 13.22
C ARG A 123 -15.44 -14.31 14.04
N ASP A 124 -14.17 -13.95 13.95
CA ASP A 124 -13.03 -14.54 14.66
C ASP A 124 -12.38 -13.52 15.60
N PRO A 125 -12.97 -13.28 16.80
CA PRO A 125 -12.42 -12.31 17.75
C PRO A 125 -11.02 -12.67 18.24
N GLN A 126 -10.68 -13.97 18.32
CA GLN A 126 -9.34 -14.41 18.69
C GLN A 126 -8.33 -14.01 17.61
N GLY A 127 -8.65 -14.27 16.34
CA GLY A 127 -7.80 -13.89 15.24
C GLY A 127 -7.63 -12.39 15.07
N VAL A 128 -8.65 -11.61 15.41
CA VAL A 128 -8.54 -10.14 15.46
C VAL A 128 -7.61 -9.71 16.60
N ALA A 129 -7.68 -10.33 17.77
CA ALA A 129 -6.78 -10.03 18.89
C ALA A 129 -5.32 -10.36 18.55
N GLU A 130 -5.07 -11.51 17.93
CA GLU A 130 -3.74 -11.90 17.43
C GLU A 130 -3.19 -10.92 16.38
N ALA A 131 -4.05 -10.47 15.47
CA ALA A 131 -3.68 -9.50 14.44
C ALA A 131 -3.28 -8.14 15.05
N ARG A 132 -4.03 -7.66 16.06
CA ARG A 132 -3.68 -6.42 16.78
C ARG A 132 -2.39 -6.57 17.57
N ALA A 133 -2.15 -7.69 18.22
CA ALA A 133 -0.89 -7.97 18.91
C ALA A 133 0.31 -7.99 17.95
N MET A 134 0.13 -8.50 16.72
CA MET A 134 1.14 -8.45 15.68
C MET A 134 1.40 -6.99 15.26
N LEU A 135 0.38 -6.15 15.10
CA LEU A 135 0.54 -4.72 14.82
C LEU A 135 1.32 -4.01 15.92
N ASP A 136 1.02 -4.27 17.20
CA ASP A 136 1.77 -3.69 18.32
C ASP A 136 3.26 -4.05 18.26
N THR A 137 3.57 -5.31 17.92
CA THR A 137 4.96 -5.78 17.76
C THR A 137 5.64 -5.11 16.56
N ALA A 138 4.93 -5.01 15.43
CA ALA A 138 5.44 -4.34 14.23
C ALA A 138 5.68 -2.84 14.48
N TYR A 139 4.77 -2.18 15.18
CA TYR A 139 4.92 -0.76 15.53
C TYR A 139 6.13 -0.51 16.43
N ALA A 140 6.36 -1.36 17.44
CA ALA A 140 7.52 -1.24 18.33
C ALA A 140 8.84 -1.38 17.54
N TRP A 141 8.93 -2.40 16.68
CA TRP A 141 10.12 -2.62 15.85
C TRP A 141 10.35 -1.47 14.85
N LEU A 142 9.28 -0.95 14.23
CA LEU A 142 9.36 0.19 13.32
C LEU A 142 9.77 1.47 14.04
N ASP A 143 9.25 1.72 15.26
CA ASP A 143 9.59 2.92 16.02
C ASP A 143 11.09 2.96 16.35
N GLU A 144 11.66 1.85 16.82
CA GLU A 144 13.11 1.73 17.05
C GLU A 144 13.91 1.95 15.76
N ARG A 145 13.46 1.37 14.66
CA ARG A 145 14.12 1.50 13.36
C ARG A 145 14.09 2.91 12.81
N MET A 146 13.02 3.65 13.05
CA MET A 146 12.84 5.03 12.55
C MET A 146 13.50 6.10 13.43
N ALA A 147 14.15 5.72 14.53
CA ALA A 147 14.78 6.67 15.46
C ALA A 147 15.88 7.53 14.80
N ASP A 148 16.61 6.96 13.83
CA ASP A 148 17.75 7.60 13.15
C ASP A 148 17.58 7.63 11.61
N ARG A 149 16.38 7.36 11.10
CA ARG A 149 16.11 7.24 9.66
C ARG A 149 15.08 8.24 9.19
N GLU A 150 15.31 8.78 8.01
CA GLU A 150 14.33 9.61 7.33
C GLU A 150 13.28 8.74 6.62
N TRP A 151 13.73 7.74 5.86
CA TRP A 151 12.89 6.79 5.13
C TRP A 151 13.16 5.36 5.59
N ALA A 152 12.25 4.43 5.30
CA ALA A 152 12.30 3.07 5.84
C ALA A 152 13.66 2.37 5.66
N ALA A 153 14.29 2.53 4.48
CA ALA A 153 15.58 1.95 4.15
C ALA A 153 16.78 2.91 4.30
N GLY A 154 16.59 4.12 4.85
CA GLY A 154 17.67 5.08 5.10
C GLY A 154 17.34 6.49 4.64
N ALA A 155 18.23 7.12 3.84
CA ALA A 155 18.10 8.53 3.46
C ALA A 155 17.22 8.78 2.21
N GLY A 156 16.93 7.76 1.40
CA GLY A 156 16.18 7.90 0.17
C GLY A 156 14.81 7.21 0.21
N PHE A 157 13.80 7.87 -0.36
CA PHE A 157 12.49 7.28 -0.59
C PHE A 157 12.59 6.08 -1.56
N SER A 158 11.91 4.98 -1.26
CA SER A 158 12.07 3.72 -1.98
C SER A 158 10.76 2.92 -2.09
N LEU A 159 10.82 1.75 -2.73
CA LEU A 159 9.74 0.76 -2.73
C LEU A 159 9.24 0.44 -1.32
N ALA A 160 10.13 0.40 -0.32
CA ALA A 160 9.75 0.17 1.07
C ALA A 160 8.78 1.26 1.59
N ASP A 161 8.99 2.51 1.20
CA ASP A 161 8.14 3.63 1.60
C ASP A 161 6.82 3.66 0.80
N CYS A 162 6.83 3.21 -0.46
CA CYS A 162 5.62 2.98 -1.24
C CYS A 162 4.71 1.94 -0.55
N ALA A 163 5.30 0.91 0.06
CA ALA A 163 4.57 -0.08 0.85
C ALA A 163 4.15 0.45 2.22
N ALA A 164 5.03 1.18 2.90
CA ALA A 164 4.80 1.74 4.23
C ALA A 164 3.62 2.72 4.27
N ALA A 165 3.53 3.60 3.27
CA ALA A 165 2.57 4.70 3.24
C ALA A 165 1.11 4.22 3.39
N PRO A 166 0.54 3.40 2.49
CA PRO A 166 -0.82 2.90 2.65
C PRO A 166 -0.94 1.90 3.79
N SER A 167 0.11 1.12 4.09
CA SER A 167 0.06 0.15 5.18
C SER A 167 -0.13 0.81 6.54
N LEU A 168 0.67 1.83 6.85
CA LEU A 168 0.58 2.56 8.11
C LEU A 168 -0.68 3.43 8.17
N PHE A 169 -1.15 3.95 7.02
CA PHE A 169 -2.37 4.73 6.95
C PHE A 169 -3.58 3.89 7.41
N TYR A 170 -3.81 2.75 6.78
CA TYR A 170 -4.96 1.89 7.11
C TYR A 170 -4.77 1.11 8.41
N ALA A 171 -3.54 0.78 8.78
CA ALA A 171 -3.26 0.14 10.07
C ALA A 171 -3.61 1.07 11.23
N ASP A 172 -3.26 2.36 11.14
CA ASP A 172 -3.60 3.37 12.14
C ASP A 172 -5.12 3.60 12.28
N TRP A 173 -5.88 3.44 11.19
CA TRP A 173 -7.34 3.47 11.23
C TRP A 173 -7.95 2.22 11.88
N THR A 174 -7.29 1.07 11.77
CA THR A 174 -7.74 -0.22 12.28
C THR A 174 -7.34 -0.44 13.74
N HIS A 175 -6.13 -0.03 14.08
CA HIS A 175 -5.49 -0.15 15.38
C HIS A 175 -4.52 1.02 15.55
N GLU A 176 -4.98 2.06 16.25
CA GLU A 176 -4.26 3.33 16.36
C GLU A 176 -2.82 3.15 16.82
N ILE A 177 -1.88 3.83 16.15
CA ILE A 177 -0.46 3.84 16.53
C ILE A 177 -0.32 4.64 17.85
N PRO A 178 0.03 3.98 18.96
CA PRO A 178 0.14 4.63 20.26
C PRO A 178 1.12 5.80 20.29
N ALA A 179 0.81 6.83 21.08
CA ALA A 179 1.66 8.03 21.20
C ALA A 179 3.10 7.76 21.65
N ARG A 180 3.33 6.65 22.38
CA ARG A 180 4.68 6.21 22.78
C ARG A 180 5.60 5.90 21.59
N PHE A 181 5.06 5.57 20.43
CA PHE A 181 5.80 5.31 19.20
C PHE A 181 6.00 6.60 18.40
N ALA A 182 6.78 7.52 18.97
CA ALA A 182 6.93 8.87 18.46
C ALA A 182 7.65 8.92 17.10
N HIS A 183 8.66 8.08 16.89
CA HIS A 183 9.41 8.02 15.63
C HIS A 183 8.56 7.44 14.50
N LEU A 184 7.79 6.40 14.77
CA LEU A 184 6.87 5.81 13.80
C LEU A 184 5.78 6.81 13.41
N ARG A 185 5.20 7.54 14.37
CA ARG A 185 4.20 8.59 14.10
C ARG A 185 4.79 9.72 13.26
N ALA A 186 6.01 10.14 13.54
CA ALA A 186 6.71 11.16 12.75
C ALA A 186 6.97 10.67 11.31
N TYR A 187 7.37 9.41 11.15
CA TYR A 187 7.54 8.80 9.84
C TYR A 187 6.22 8.74 9.06
N ARG A 188 5.14 8.26 9.69
CA ARG A 188 3.79 8.25 9.08
C ARG A 188 3.36 9.65 8.64
N ALA A 189 3.58 10.67 9.47
CA ALA A 189 3.27 12.06 9.12
C ALA A 189 4.09 12.55 7.91
N ARG A 190 5.37 12.17 7.82
CA ARG A 190 6.23 12.48 6.68
C ARG A 190 5.74 11.80 5.39
N LEU A 191 5.31 10.54 5.48
CA LEU A 191 4.69 9.83 4.35
C LEU A 191 3.43 10.56 3.85
N LEU A 192 2.53 10.94 4.76
CA LEU A 192 1.31 11.71 4.42
C LEU A 192 1.59 13.06 3.77
N ALA A 193 2.67 13.73 4.18
CA ALA A 193 3.09 15.00 3.61
C ALA A 193 3.75 14.87 2.22
N ARG A 194 4.09 13.64 1.78
CA ARG A 194 4.70 13.43 0.47
C ARG A 194 3.67 13.58 -0.63
N PRO A 195 3.94 14.42 -1.67
CA PRO A 195 2.92 14.77 -2.68
C PRO A 195 2.28 13.57 -3.37
N SER A 196 3.06 12.54 -3.68
CA SER A 196 2.57 11.31 -4.32
C SER A 196 1.56 10.55 -3.46
N PHE A 197 1.80 10.44 -2.17
CA PHE A 197 0.89 9.78 -1.25
C PHE A 197 -0.28 10.68 -0.84
N ALA A 198 -0.06 11.97 -0.61
CA ALA A 198 -1.13 12.93 -0.37
C ALA A 198 -2.17 12.90 -1.49
N ARG A 199 -1.71 12.87 -2.76
CA ARG A 199 -2.58 12.70 -3.93
C ARG A 199 -3.38 11.39 -3.88
N ALA A 200 -2.73 10.26 -3.59
CA ALA A 200 -3.41 8.96 -3.50
C ALA A 200 -4.47 8.95 -2.39
N VAL A 201 -4.21 9.60 -1.25
CA VAL A 201 -5.18 9.77 -0.15
C VAL A 201 -6.35 10.64 -0.60
N ASP A 202 -6.11 11.77 -1.27
CA ASP A 202 -7.16 12.67 -1.76
C ASP A 202 -8.07 11.96 -2.79
N GLU A 203 -7.50 11.21 -3.72
CA GLU A 203 -8.26 10.40 -4.68
C GLU A 203 -9.09 9.28 -4.00
N ALA A 204 -8.68 8.81 -2.83
CA ALA A 204 -9.39 7.80 -2.04
C ALA A 204 -10.51 8.38 -1.15
N ARG A 205 -10.51 9.70 -0.85
CA ARG A 205 -11.47 10.33 0.08
C ARG A 205 -12.95 10.05 -0.21
N PRO A 206 -13.42 10.05 -1.48
CA PRO A 206 -14.83 9.76 -1.78
C PRO A 206 -15.28 8.36 -1.31
N PHE A 207 -14.34 7.45 -1.10
CA PHE A 207 -14.59 6.04 -0.77
C PHE A 207 -14.42 5.71 0.73
N ARG A 208 -14.19 6.71 1.59
CA ARG A 208 -13.99 6.50 3.05
C ARG A 208 -15.14 5.72 3.71
N ALA A 209 -16.37 5.93 3.22
CA ALA A 209 -17.55 5.22 3.71
C ALA A 209 -17.46 3.68 3.52
N TYR A 210 -16.57 3.20 2.64
CA TYR A 210 -16.35 1.77 2.42
C TYR A 210 -15.46 1.12 3.49
N PHE A 211 -14.87 1.90 4.42
CA PHE A 211 -14.05 1.31 5.48
C PHE A 211 -14.93 0.61 6.52
N PRO A 212 -14.89 -0.73 6.65
CA PRO A 212 -15.89 -1.48 7.41
C PRO A 212 -15.86 -1.23 8.92
N LEU A 213 -14.75 -0.74 9.44
CA LEU A 213 -14.59 -0.40 10.86
C LEU A 213 -14.99 1.04 11.18
N GLY A 214 -15.44 1.81 10.19
CA GLY A 214 -15.68 3.24 10.29
C GLY A 214 -14.40 4.05 10.12
N ALA A 215 -14.29 4.82 9.02
CA ALA A 215 -13.14 5.70 8.81
C ALA A 215 -13.12 6.81 9.87
N PRO A 216 -11.98 7.05 10.56
CA PRO A 216 -11.88 8.15 11.51
C PRO A 216 -11.94 9.51 10.78
N ASP A 217 -12.30 10.57 11.49
CA ASP A 217 -12.30 11.95 10.96
C ASP A 217 -10.86 12.54 10.96
N ARG A 218 -9.93 11.79 10.42
CA ARG A 218 -8.49 12.15 10.26
C ARG A 218 -7.85 11.33 9.16
N ASP A 219 -6.72 11.80 8.66
CA ASP A 219 -5.82 11.05 7.78
C ASP A 219 -4.76 10.29 8.59
#